data_490edd743c866d17efe5979bce4b18c0
#
_entry.id   490edd743c866d17efe5979bce4b18c0
#
_cell.length_a   1.000
_cell.length_b   1.000
_cell.length_c   1.000
_cell.angle_alpha   90.00
_cell.angle_beta   90.00
_cell.angle_gamma   90.00
#
_symmetry.space_group_name_H-M   'P 1'
#
loop_
_entity.id
_entity.type
_entity.pdbx_description
1 polymer ?
#
loop_
_entity_poly.entity_id
_entity_poly.type
_entity_poly.pdbx_seq_one_letter_code
_entity_poly.pdbx_strand_id
1 'polypeptide(L)'
;RDVVAGVEAFEIVLGESGNVEQVAANKGKGSRAALSWNPEAAELARDHNDANVAAIGARQHDNIEVLELIKIFITQPFSNDERHLRRIGKLMQFENTGEVTY
;
A
#
# COMPACT_ATOMS: atom_id res chain seq x y z
N ARG A 1 10.82 6.78 8.25
CA ARG A 1 10.02 5.71 7.66
C ARG A 1 10.72 4.37 7.79
N ASP A 2 10.06 3.39 8.37
CA ASP A 2 10.71 2.17 8.81
C ASP A 2 9.98 0.89 8.44
N VAL A 3 9.55 0.80 7.20
CA VAL A 3 8.99 -0.45 6.70
C VAL A 3 10.13 -1.33 6.22
N VAL A 4 10.31 -2.45 6.89
CA VAL A 4 11.43 -3.36 6.66
C VAL A 4 10.89 -4.71 6.18
N ALA A 5 11.56 -5.30 5.19
CA ALA A 5 11.19 -6.62 4.67
C ALA A 5 11.24 -7.68 5.77
N GLY A 6 10.22 -8.51 5.84
CA GLY A 6 10.12 -9.57 6.82
C GLY A 6 9.53 -9.16 8.16
N VAL A 7 9.27 -7.86 8.36
CA VAL A 7 8.62 -7.35 9.55
C VAL A 7 7.29 -6.75 9.13
N GLU A 8 6.21 -7.16 9.79
CA GLU A 8 4.88 -6.61 9.53
C GLU A 8 4.78 -5.21 10.14
N ALA A 9 5.27 -4.24 9.39
CA ALA A 9 5.16 -2.84 9.75
C ALA A 9 4.40 -2.11 8.66
N PHE A 10 3.47 -1.27 9.06
CA PHE A 10 2.67 -0.46 8.15
C PHE A 10 2.94 1.01 8.39
N GLU A 11 2.84 1.79 7.32
CA GLU A 11 2.98 3.24 7.40
C GLU A 11 1.72 3.87 6.83
N ILE A 12 1.25 4.91 7.49
CA ILE A 12 0.11 5.69 7.03
C ILE A 12 0.63 7.08 6.69
N VAL A 13 0.40 7.53 5.46
CA VAL A 13 0.77 8.88 5.05
C VAL A 13 -0.49 9.66 4.71
N LEU A 14 -0.62 10.84 5.30
CA LEU A 14 -1.75 11.71 5.09
C LEU A 14 -1.32 12.92 4.28
N GLY A 15 -2.16 13.32 3.34
CA GLY A 15 -1.93 14.50 2.53
C GLY A 15 -3.26 15.06 2.08
N GLU A 16 -3.26 16.09 1.24
CA GLU A 16 -4.50 16.69 0.78
C GLU A 16 -5.34 15.72 -0.05
N SER A 17 -4.73 15.11 -1.05
CA SER A 17 -5.41 14.14 -1.92
C SER A 17 -4.91 12.72 -1.71
N GLY A 18 -3.73 12.54 -1.14
CA GLY A 18 -3.06 11.25 -1.01
C GLY A 18 -2.23 10.86 -2.23
N ASN A 19 -2.43 11.51 -3.37
CA ASN A 19 -1.76 11.12 -4.61
C ASN A 19 -0.25 11.38 -4.59
N VAL A 20 0.17 12.56 -4.17
CA VAL A 20 1.60 12.89 -4.11
C VAL A 20 2.31 12.00 -3.11
N GLU A 21 1.68 11.77 -1.97
CA GLU A 21 2.22 10.91 -0.93
C GLU A 21 2.37 9.48 -1.41
N GLN A 22 1.42 8.97 -2.17
CA GLN A 22 1.50 7.64 -2.75
C GLN A 22 2.66 7.53 -3.73
N VAL A 23 2.77 8.48 -4.64
CA VAL A 23 3.85 8.49 -5.64
C VAL A 23 5.21 8.56 -4.95
N ALA A 24 5.35 9.45 -3.98
CA ALA A 24 6.60 9.62 -3.24
C ALA A 24 6.97 8.35 -2.46
N ALA A 25 6.00 7.74 -1.79
CA ALA A 25 6.25 6.53 -1.01
C ALA A 25 6.72 5.38 -1.89
N ASN A 26 6.16 5.24 -3.10
CA ASN A 26 6.52 4.16 -4.01
C ASN A 26 7.92 4.32 -4.62
N LYS A 27 8.58 5.45 -4.42
CA LYS A 27 9.99 5.62 -4.80
C LYS A 27 10.92 4.90 -3.83
N GLY A 28 10.46 4.57 -2.64
CA GLY A 28 11.25 3.86 -1.65
C GLY A 28 11.28 2.36 -1.93
N LYS A 29 12.47 1.76 -1.88
CA LYS A 29 12.63 0.33 -2.07
C LYS A 29 11.87 -0.45 -1.01
N GLY A 30 11.13 -1.46 -1.44
CA GLY A 30 10.33 -2.27 -0.53
C GLY A 30 9.00 -1.65 -0.14
N SER A 31 8.71 -0.42 -0.58
CA SER A 31 7.44 0.24 -0.29
C SER A 31 6.42 -0.04 -1.38
N ARG A 32 5.25 -0.50 -0.99
CA ARG A 32 4.10 -0.66 -1.88
C ARG A 32 2.97 0.16 -1.29
N ALA A 33 2.89 1.40 -1.75
CA ALA A 33 1.90 2.36 -1.27
C ALA A 33 0.67 2.34 -2.16
N ALA A 34 -0.49 2.36 -1.55
CA ALA A 34 -1.77 2.39 -2.25
C ALA A 34 -2.60 3.57 -1.76
N LEU A 35 -3.29 4.21 -2.69
CA LEU A 35 -4.23 5.27 -2.37
C LEU A 35 -5.51 4.63 -1.83
N SER A 36 -5.76 4.80 -0.54
CA SER A 36 -6.89 4.17 0.15
C SER A 36 -8.01 5.18 0.33
N TRP A 37 -8.78 5.39 -0.75
CA TRP A 37 -9.78 6.45 -0.80
C TRP A 37 -11.19 5.99 -0.41
N ASN A 38 -11.40 4.71 -0.29
CA ASN A 38 -12.65 4.15 0.24
C ASN A 38 -12.35 2.79 0.89
N PRO A 39 -13.31 2.21 1.64
CA PRO A 39 -13.11 0.92 2.30
C PRO A 39 -12.67 -0.20 1.37
N GLU A 40 -13.29 -0.30 0.19
CA GLU A 40 -12.93 -1.34 -0.76
C GLU A 40 -11.50 -1.19 -1.27
N ALA A 41 -11.06 0.03 -1.59
CA ALA A 41 -9.70 0.28 -2.04
C ALA A 41 -8.68 -0.09 -0.95
N ALA A 42 -9.00 0.21 0.31
CA ALA A 42 -8.14 -0.13 1.44
C ALA A 42 -8.03 -1.65 1.62
N GLU A 43 -9.14 -2.37 1.48
CA GLU A 43 -9.14 -3.83 1.55
C GLU A 43 -8.32 -4.46 0.43
N LEU A 44 -8.54 -4.02 -0.81
CA LEU A 44 -7.85 -4.57 -1.97
C LEU A 44 -6.35 -4.26 -1.96
N ALA A 45 -5.96 -3.12 -1.42
CA ALA A 45 -4.55 -2.78 -1.27
C ALA A 45 -3.81 -3.84 -0.46
N ARG A 46 -4.44 -4.35 0.60
CA ARG A 46 -3.87 -5.42 1.41
C ARG A 46 -4.11 -6.78 0.79
N ASP A 47 -5.35 -7.08 0.45
CA ASP A 47 -5.75 -8.41 -0.01
C ASP A 47 -5.04 -8.83 -1.30
N HIS A 48 -4.91 -7.93 -2.25
CA HIS A 48 -4.32 -8.23 -3.57
C HIS A 48 -2.87 -7.82 -3.70
N ASN A 49 -2.47 -6.71 -3.11
CA ASN A 49 -1.17 -6.11 -3.39
C ASN A 49 -0.19 -6.18 -2.23
N ASP A 50 -0.64 -6.69 -1.09
CA ASP A 50 0.17 -6.69 0.12
C ASP A 50 0.83 -5.33 0.36
N ALA A 51 0.05 -4.27 0.16
CA ALA A 51 0.53 -2.90 0.35
C ALA A 51 0.96 -2.69 1.79
N ASN A 52 2.08 -2.01 1.98
CA ASN A 52 2.59 -1.74 3.33
C ASN A 52 2.50 -0.26 3.70
N VAL A 53 2.06 0.58 2.77
CA VAL A 53 1.85 2.00 3.00
C VAL A 53 0.46 2.37 2.50
N ALA A 54 -0.35 3.00 3.33
CA ALA A 54 -1.63 3.55 2.91
C ALA A 54 -1.50 5.07 2.79
N ALA A 55 -1.80 5.60 1.61
CA ALA A 55 -1.87 7.03 1.39
C ALA A 55 -3.34 7.45 1.43
N ILE A 56 -3.67 8.42 2.25
CA ILE A 56 -5.05 8.86 2.46
C ILE A 56 -5.14 10.37 2.28
N GLY A 57 -6.11 10.81 1.48
CA GLY A 57 -6.37 12.23 1.28
C GLY A 57 -7.19 12.81 2.42
N ALA A 58 -6.56 13.58 3.28
CA ALA A 58 -7.22 14.13 4.47
C ALA A 58 -8.31 15.15 4.14
N ARG A 59 -8.25 15.78 2.96
CA ARG A 59 -9.28 16.75 2.54
C ARG A 59 -10.56 16.09 2.06
N GLN A 60 -10.49 14.83 1.65
CA GLN A 60 -11.60 14.15 1.01
C GLN A 60 -12.40 13.29 1.99
N HIS A 61 -11.96 13.24 3.24
CA HIS A 61 -12.57 12.40 4.26
C HIS A 61 -12.62 13.14 5.58
N ASP A 62 -13.69 12.91 6.35
CA ASP A 62 -13.71 13.39 7.72
C ASP A 62 -12.84 12.48 8.61
N ASN A 63 -12.63 12.88 9.86
CA ASN A 63 -11.76 12.15 10.77
C ASN A 63 -12.23 10.73 11.04
N ILE A 64 -13.53 10.51 11.08
CA ILE A 64 -14.10 9.19 11.31
C ILE A 64 -13.81 8.28 10.14
N GLU A 65 -13.99 8.77 8.92
CA GLU A 65 -13.68 8.02 7.71
C GLU A 65 -12.19 7.66 7.62
N VAL A 66 -11.32 8.62 7.95
CA VAL A 66 -9.87 8.38 7.94
C VAL A 66 -9.51 7.26 8.92
N LEU A 67 -10.03 7.30 10.13
CA LEU A 67 -9.78 6.26 11.12
C LEU A 67 -10.30 4.89 10.67
N GLU A 68 -11.45 4.88 10.03
CA GLU A 68 -12.03 3.64 9.51
C GLU A 68 -11.16 3.04 8.39
N LEU A 69 -10.67 3.87 7.47
CA LEU A 69 -9.79 3.42 6.40
C LEU A 69 -8.47 2.87 6.96
N ILE A 70 -7.91 3.53 7.95
CA ILE A 70 -6.70 3.05 8.62
C ILE A 70 -6.94 1.69 9.27
N LYS A 71 -8.07 1.55 9.97
CA LYS A 71 -8.42 0.30 10.63
C LYS A 71 -8.53 -0.86 9.64
N ILE A 72 -9.21 -0.62 8.52
CA ILE A 72 -9.33 -1.63 7.47
C ILE A 72 -7.96 -2.00 6.93
N PHE A 73 -7.13 -1.02 6.64
CA PHE A 73 -5.81 -1.26 6.08
C PHE A 73 -4.93 -2.10 7.01
N ILE A 74 -4.89 -1.79 8.30
CA ILE A 74 -4.01 -2.50 9.23
C ILE A 74 -4.54 -3.87 9.65
N THR A 75 -5.83 -4.15 9.45
CA THR A 75 -6.43 -5.42 9.86
C THR A 75 -6.66 -6.40 8.71
N GLN A 76 -6.67 -5.92 7.46
CA GLN A 76 -6.93 -6.78 6.31
C GLN A 76 -5.69 -7.61 5.98
N PRO A 77 -5.78 -8.96 6.02
CA PRO A 77 -4.64 -9.79 5.65
C PRO A 77 -4.43 -9.82 4.13
N PHE A 78 -3.20 -10.17 3.72
CA PHE A 78 -2.93 -10.46 2.32
C PHE A 78 -3.50 -11.84 1.98
N SER A 79 -4.06 -11.97 0.78
CA SER A 79 -4.71 -13.22 0.34
C SER A 79 -3.74 -14.39 0.20
N ASN A 80 -2.47 -14.12 -0.08
CA ASN A 80 -1.47 -15.11 -0.46
C ASN A 80 -1.83 -15.90 -1.73
N ASP A 81 -2.75 -15.34 -2.53
CA ASP A 81 -3.14 -15.93 -3.80
C ASP A 81 -1.94 -15.92 -4.74
N GLU A 82 -1.68 -17.05 -5.38
CA GLU A 82 -0.53 -17.23 -6.27
C GLU A 82 -0.48 -16.19 -7.37
N ARG A 83 -1.62 -15.83 -7.92
CA ARG A 83 -1.73 -14.79 -8.94
C ARG A 83 -1.21 -13.44 -8.44
N HIS A 84 -1.56 -13.09 -7.22
CA HIS A 84 -1.12 -11.82 -6.61
C HIS A 84 0.36 -11.87 -6.22
N LEU A 85 0.81 -12.99 -5.68
CA LEU A 85 2.23 -13.20 -5.35
C LEU A 85 3.10 -13.07 -6.59
N ARG A 86 2.68 -13.63 -7.71
CA ARG A 86 3.44 -13.57 -8.96
C ARG A 86 3.59 -12.14 -9.45
N ARG A 87 2.50 -11.35 -9.38
CA ARG A 87 2.52 -9.95 -9.81
C ARG A 87 3.41 -9.10 -8.92
N ILE A 88 3.31 -9.29 -7.62
CA ILE A 88 4.17 -8.58 -6.66
C ILE A 88 5.62 -8.97 -6.88
N GLY A 89 5.89 -10.24 -7.13
CA GLY A 89 7.23 -10.72 -7.43
C GLY A 89 7.87 -10.03 -8.63
N LYS A 90 7.08 -9.72 -9.65
CA LYS A 90 7.57 -8.99 -10.83
C LYS A 90 7.94 -7.55 -10.47
N LEU A 91 7.15 -6.90 -9.63
CA LEU A 91 7.47 -5.56 -9.14
C LEU A 91 8.78 -5.56 -8.36
N MET A 92 8.96 -6.56 -7.50
CA MET A 92 10.20 -6.70 -6.71
C MET A 92 11.40 -6.95 -7.61
N GLN A 93 11.23 -7.77 -8.63
CA GLN A 93 12.28 -8.04 -9.62
C GLN A 93 12.70 -6.75 -10.32
N PHE A 94 11.74 -5.97 -10.79
CA PHE A 94 12.02 -4.69 -11.45
C PHE A 94 12.74 -3.74 -10.50
N GLU A 95 12.28 -3.66 -9.26
CA GLU A 95 12.86 -2.77 -8.24
C GLU A 95 14.32 -3.11 -7.98
N ASN A 96 14.66 -4.40 -7.97
CA ASN A 96 16.00 -4.84 -7.65
C ASN A 96 16.95 -4.89 -8.84
N THR A 97 16.44 -5.13 -10.04
CA THR A 97 17.27 -5.35 -11.24
C THR A 97 17.04 -4.36 -12.36
N GLY A 98 15.93 -3.62 -12.33
CA GLY A 98 15.52 -2.74 -13.43
C GLY A 98 14.92 -3.48 -14.61
N GLU A 99 14.70 -4.80 -14.49
CA GLU A 99 14.17 -5.63 -15.58
C GLU A 99 13.02 -6.49 -15.05
N VAL A 100 12.09 -6.81 -15.95
CA VAL A 100 10.95 -7.68 -15.64
C VAL A 100 10.89 -8.79 -16.66
N THR A 101 10.77 -10.03 -16.17
CA THR A 101 10.55 -11.20 -17.00
C THR A 101 9.05 -11.50 -17.05
N TYR A 102 8.47 -11.54 -18.22
CA TYR A 102 7.05 -11.82 -18.42
C TYR A 102 6.79 -13.29 -18.71
#